data_8b269a0500f5ef463cde11ef95591b84
#
_entry.id   8b269a0500f5ef463cde11ef95591b84
#
_cell.length_a   1.000
_cell.length_b   1.000
_cell.length_c   1.000
_cell.angle_alpha   90.00
_cell.angle_beta   90.00
_cell.angle_gamma   90.00
#
_symmetry.space_group_name_H-M   'P 1'
#
loop_
_entity.id
_entity.type
_entity.pdbx_description
1 polymer ?
#
loop_
_entity_poly.entity_id
_entity_poly.type
_entity_poly.pdbx_seq_one_letter_code
_entity_poly.pdbx_strand_id
1 'polypeptide(L)'
;MTEEEVRRGLAEVAERHGKWTAHRIHLGGGVHTIPADEPADIHPLRRVLQVVGDNAGKPFQELRVLDLACLEGGYSIEMALHGASVVGVEGRDINIEKARFAKEALGLANVEFVQDDVRNLSAEKYGTFDVVLVLGILYHLDTPDVFHLMSRVSEVCRGFAVVDTLTSTYARTSVEHGGKTYWGHRWAEFPEGTTESGKSKFAWASLDNDMSFCFTVPSLLNMILDAGFTSVYEVKHPSDLTNYQDRYTMLARKGTPLPLLSQPDRSGLPVTPWPEEEARRVGAPFNKEPEAEGDKKRPFWRRR
;
A
#
# COMPACT_ATOMS: atom_id res chain seq x y z
N MET A 1 -15.59 17.00 19.43
CA MET A 1 -15.71 18.37 18.83
C MET A 1 -17.16 18.60 18.40
N THR A 2 -17.65 19.84 18.48
CA THR A 2 -18.93 20.22 17.85
C THR A 2 -18.79 20.28 16.32
N GLU A 3 -19.89 20.24 15.59
CA GLU A 3 -19.84 20.35 14.12
C GLU A 3 -19.14 21.64 13.64
N GLU A 4 -19.38 22.75 14.33
CA GLU A 4 -18.76 24.05 14.02
C GLU A 4 -17.25 24.01 14.24
N GLU A 5 -16.80 23.40 15.34
CA GLU A 5 -15.38 23.20 15.61
C GLU A 5 -14.70 22.31 14.56
N VAL A 6 -15.39 21.24 14.12
CA VAL A 6 -14.88 20.35 13.07
C VAL A 6 -14.75 21.10 11.74
N ARG A 7 -15.78 21.87 11.34
CA ARG A 7 -15.73 22.68 10.10
C ARG A 7 -14.61 23.71 10.12
N ARG A 8 -14.44 24.41 11.24
CA ARG A 8 -13.36 25.39 11.41
C ARG A 8 -11.98 24.72 11.35
N GLY A 9 -11.79 23.65 12.12
CA GLY A 9 -10.52 22.92 12.12
C GLY A 9 -10.18 22.32 10.74
N LEU A 10 -11.18 21.80 10.03
CA LEU A 10 -11.02 21.30 8.66
C LEU A 10 -10.51 22.40 7.71
N ALA A 11 -11.06 23.62 7.82
CA ALA A 11 -10.62 24.76 7.02
C ALA A 11 -9.20 25.20 7.39
N GLU A 12 -8.88 25.28 8.68
CA GLU A 12 -7.54 25.65 9.17
C GLU A 12 -6.45 24.63 8.74
N VAL A 13 -6.76 23.34 8.80
CA VAL A 13 -5.84 22.28 8.35
C VAL A 13 -5.67 22.35 6.83
N ALA A 14 -6.76 22.58 6.08
CA ALA A 14 -6.69 22.72 4.64
C ALA A 14 -5.89 23.97 4.19
N GLU A 15 -5.96 25.06 4.95
CA GLU A 15 -5.15 26.28 4.69
C GLU A 15 -3.66 26.00 4.89
N ARG A 16 -3.31 25.31 5.97
CA ARG A 16 -1.89 25.04 6.32
C ARG A 16 -1.25 23.90 5.52
N HIS A 17 -1.98 22.84 5.26
CA HIS A 17 -1.47 21.57 4.70
C HIS A 17 -2.09 21.20 3.35
N GLY A 18 -2.91 22.07 2.78
CA GLY A 18 -3.65 21.81 1.53
C GLY A 18 -4.90 20.97 1.76
N LYS A 19 -5.78 20.95 0.77
CA LYS A 19 -7.00 20.15 0.80
C LYS A 19 -6.70 18.66 0.90
N TRP A 20 -7.68 17.89 1.42
CA TRP A 20 -7.65 16.42 1.27
C TRP A 20 -7.79 16.03 -0.19
N THR A 21 -7.05 15.01 -0.61
CA THR A 21 -6.97 14.61 -2.02
C THR A 21 -7.26 13.13 -2.25
N ALA A 22 -7.17 12.31 -1.19
CA ALA A 22 -7.31 10.86 -1.27
C ALA A 22 -8.53 10.34 -0.52
N HIS A 23 -8.59 10.62 0.76
CA HIS A 23 -9.50 9.94 1.67
C HIS A 23 -10.71 10.82 2.04
N ARG A 24 -11.90 10.42 1.60
CA ARG A 24 -13.15 10.98 2.08
C ARG A 24 -13.51 10.33 3.40
N ILE A 25 -13.25 11.04 4.50
CA ILE A 25 -13.57 10.59 5.86
C ILE A 25 -14.78 11.37 6.35
N HIS A 26 -15.79 10.67 6.87
CA HIS A 26 -16.92 11.28 7.54
C HIS A 26 -16.54 11.65 8.98
N LEU A 27 -16.55 12.93 9.30
CA LEU A 27 -16.12 13.48 10.59
C LEU A 27 -17.28 13.72 11.59
N GLY A 28 -18.48 13.23 11.26
CA GLY A 28 -19.71 13.50 12.02
C GLY A 28 -20.49 14.70 11.51
N GLY A 29 -21.77 14.85 11.91
CA GLY A 29 -22.61 16.00 11.56
C GLY A 29 -22.77 16.29 10.05
N GLY A 30 -22.57 15.29 9.19
CA GLY A 30 -22.57 15.48 7.74
C GLY A 30 -21.32 16.17 7.19
N VAL A 31 -20.26 16.35 8.00
CA VAL A 31 -18.98 16.90 7.58
C VAL A 31 -18.08 15.80 7.04
N HIS A 32 -17.48 16.03 5.87
CA HIS A 32 -16.53 15.13 5.23
C HIS A 32 -15.24 15.88 4.90
N THR A 33 -14.11 15.18 4.90
CA THR A 33 -12.80 15.74 4.51
C THR A 33 -12.78 16.18 3.06
N ILE A 34 -13.45 15.42 2.19
CA ILE A 34 -13.67 15.75 0.78
C ILE A 34 -15.19 15.87 0.58
N PRO A 35 -15.72 16.98 0.02
CA PRO A 35 -17.13 17.14 -0.26
C PRO A 35 -17.73 15.98 -1.08
N ALA A 36 -19.03 15.70 -0.87
CA ALA A 36 -19.68 14.54 -1.51
C ALA A 36 -19.77 14.66 -3.04
N ASP A 37 -19.78 15.86 -3.56
CA ASP A 37 -19.83 16.23 -4.97
C ASP A 37 -18.44 16.33 -5.63
N GLU A 38 -17.36 16.34 -4.85
CA GLU A 38 -16.00 16.26 -5.38
C GLU A 38 -15.55 14.79 -5.54
N PRO A 39 -14.75 14.48 -6.58
CA PRO A 39 -14.16 13.15 -6.70
C PRO A 39 -13.24 12.86 -5.52
N ALA A 40 -13.43 11.72 -4.90
CA ALA A 40 -12.47 11.16 -3.96
C ALA A 40 -11.92 9.88 -4.54
N ASP A 41 -10.65 9.59 -4.31
CA ASP A 41 -10.08 8.33 -4.73
C ASP A 41 -10.58 7.26 -3.76
N ILE A 42 -11.63 6.56 -4.19
CA ILE A 42 -12.21 5.45 -3.44
C ILE A 42 -11.37 4.22 -3.77
N HIS A 43 -10.21 4.13 -3.16
CA HIS A 43 -9.43 2.91 -3.16
C HIS A 43 -10.18 1.77 -2.46
N PRO A 44 -9.73 0.52 -2.54
CA PRO A 44 -10.48 -0.66 -2.16
C PRO A 44 -10.74 -0.77 -0.65
N LEU A 45 -11.18 0.33 0.00
CA LEU A 45 -11.42 0.39 1.44
C LEU A 45 -12.36 -0.73 1.90
N ARG A 46 -13.50 -0.90 1.20
CA ARG A 46 -14.47 -1.95 1.51
C ARG A 46 -13.85 -3.35 1.36
N ARG A 47 -13.06 -3.56 0.31
CA ARG A 47 -12.36 -4.84 0.07
C ARG A 47 -11.36 -5.11 1.17
N VAL A 48 -10.51 -4.14 1.51
CA VAL A 48 -9.50 -4.27 2.57
C VAL A 48 -10.16 -4.57 3.91
N LEU A 49 -11.20 -3.81 4.28
CA LEU A 49 -11.94 -4.03 5.52
C LEU A 49 -12.55 -5.45 5.58
N GLN A 50 -13.22 -5.88 4.50
CA GLN A 50 -13.83 -7.22 4.42
C GLN A 50 -12.77 -8.32 4.52
N VAL A 51 -11.64 -8.18 3.80
CA VAL A 51 -10.53 -9.13 3.87
C VAL A 51 -9.98 -9.25 5.29
N VAL A 52 -9.83 -8.13 5.99
CA VAL A 52 -9.37 -8.15 7.38
C VAL A 52 -10.39 -8.86 8.26
N GLY A 53 -11.68 -8.51 8.16
CA GLY A 53 -12.74 -9.14 8.95
C GLY A 53 -12.86 -10.65 8.73
N ASP A 54 -12.77 -11.09 7.48
CA ASP A 54 -12.93 -12.51 7.13
C ASP A 54 -11.71 -13.38 7.53
N ASN A 55 -10.51 -12.79 7.60
CA ASN A 55 -9.27 -13.55 7.75
C ASN A 55 -8.57 -13.39 9.09
N ALA A 56 -8.98 -12.43 9.92
CA ALA A 56 -8.32 -12.16 11.21
C ALA A 56 -8.51 -13.26 12.24
N GLY A 57 -9.61 -14.03 12.17
CA GLY A 57 -9.92 -15.10 13.11
C GLY A 57 -10.28 -14.63 14.53
N LYS A 58 -10.40 -13.31 14.73
CA LYS A 58 -10.76 -12.66 15.99
C LYS A 58 -11.40 -11.30 15.68
N PRO A 59 -12.18 -10.72 16.61
CA PRO A 59 -12.85 -9.44 16.38
C PRO A 59 -11.85 -8.29 16.25
N PHE A 60 -12.26 -7.19 15.60
CA PHE A 60 -11.40 -6.03 15.37
C PHE A 60 -10.83 -5.44 16.66
N GLN A 61 -11.58 -5.45 17.76
CA GLN A 61 -11.18 -4.95 19.08
C GLN A 61 -9.94 -5.65 19.66
N GLU A 62 -9.62 -6.84 19.16
CA GLU A 62 -8.45 -7.61 19.56
C GLU A 62 -7.30 -7.52 18.56
N LEU A 63 -7.52 -6.80 17.43
CA LEU A 63 -6.51 -6.66 16.40
C LEU A 63 -5.57 -5.51 16.68
N ARG A 64 -4.30 -5.74 16.41
CA ARG A 64 -3.29 -4.70 16.26
C ARG A 64 -2.92 -4.59 14.78
N VAL A 65 -3.18 -3.43 14.18
CA VAL A 65 -3.03 -3.18 12.75
C VAL A 65 -1.95 -2.13 12.50
N LEU A 66 -1.09 -2.38 11.52
CA LEU A 66 -0.14 -1.40 11.00
C LEU A 66 -0.59 -0.96 9.60
N ASP A 67 -0.64 0.34 9.36
CA ASP A 67 -0.98 0.94 8.07
C ASP A 67 0.24 1.74 7.58
N LEU A 68 0.92 1.23 6.55
CA LEU A 68 2.16 1.80 6.02
C LEU A 68 1.88 2.78 4.88
N ALA A 69 2.48 3.95 4.92
CA ALA A 69 2.22 5.08 4.04
C ALA A 69 0.72 5.43 4.02
N CYS A 70 0.17 5.64 5.23
CA CYS A 70 -1.27 5.77 5.46
C CYS A 70 -1.89 7.04 4.86
N LEU A 71 -1.11 7.91 4.22
CA LEU A 71 -1.55 9.19 3.66
C LEU A 71 -2.37 10.00 4.68
N GLU A 72 -3.59 10.36 4.31
CA GLU A 72 -4.54 11.13 5.13
C GLU A 72 -5.30 10.25 6.14
N GLY A 73 -4.87 9.00 6.36
CA GLY A 73 -5.30 8.11 7.43
C GLY A 73 -6.62 7.37 7.23
N GLY A 74 -7.20 7.36 6.02
CA GLY A 74 -8.53 6.80 5.79
C GLY A 74 -8.69 5.34 6.22
N TYR A 75 -7.74 4.47 5.86
CA TYR A 75 -7.77 3.06 6.24
C TYR A 75 -7.53 2.87 7.75
N SER A 76 -6.56 3.59 8.30
CA SER A 76 -6.27 3.58 9.73
C SER A 76 -7.50 3.96 10.57
N ILE A 77 -8.20 5.03 10.17
CA ILE A 77 -9.41 5.52 10.84
C ILE A 77 -10.54 4.50 10.74
N GLU A 78 -10.76 3.92 9.55
CA GLU A 78 -11.80 2.91 9.37
C GLU A 78 -11.56 1.69 10.25
N MET A 79 -10.33 1.16 10.32
CA MET A 79 -9.97 0.06 11.21
C MET A 79 -10.18 0.42 12.69
N ALA A 80 -9.85 1.66 13.07
CA ALA A 80 -10.02 2.15 14.43
C ALA A 80 -11.51 2.34 14.81
N LEU A 81 -12.35 2.78 13.88
CA LEU A 81 -13.81 2.86 14.06
C LEU A 81 -14.44 1.48 14.31
N HIS A 82 -13.87 0.43 13.71
CA HIS A 82 -14.27 -0.96 14.01
C HIS A 82 -13.67 -1.51 15.32
N GLY A 83 -12.82 -0.74 15.98
CA GLY A 83 -12.28 -1.03 17.32
C GLY A 83 -10.84 -1.54 17.34
N ALA A 84 -10.18 -1.72 16.20
CA ALA A 84 -8.78 -2.17 16.17
C ALA A 84 -7.83 -1.14 16.81
N SER A 85 -6.75 -1.62 17.42
CA SER A 85 -5.61 -0.77 17.79
C SER A 85 -4.72 -0.56 16.56
N VAL A 86 -4.58 0.69 16.12
CA VAL A 86 -3.95 0.99 14.84
C VAL A 86 -2.72 1.87 15.01
N VAL A 87 -1.67 1.57 14.25
CA VAL A 87 -0.53 2.48 14.02
C VAL A 87 -0.50 2.82 12.54
N GLY A 88 -0.68 4.09 12.21
CA GLY A 88 -0.52 4.63 10.85
C GLY A 88 0.85 5.31 10.73
N VAL A 89 1.64 4.91 9.73
CA VAL A 89 2.96 5.50 9.45
C VAL A 89 2.90 6.26 8.14
N GLU A 90 3.32 7.52 8.15
CA GLU A 90 3.33 8.39 6.97
C GLU A 90 4.56 9.30 7.00
N GLY A 91 5.27 9.40 5.88
CA GLY A 91 6.50 10.19 5.80
C GLY A 91 6.28 11.69 5.63
N ARG A 92 5.15 12.12 5.05
CA ARG A 92 4.87 13.52 4.76
C ARG A 92 4.09 14.18 5.89
N ASP A 93 4.62 15.26 6.40
CA ASP A 93 3.97 16.08 7.44
C ASP A 93 2.58 16.56 7.03
N ILE A 94 2.42 17.01 5.76
CA ILE A 94 1.14 17.49 5.24
C ILE A 94 0.04 16.43 5.29
N ASN A 95 0.36 15.16 5.12
CA ASN A 95 -0.59 14.05 5.17
C ASN A 95 -0.87 13.64 6.61
N ILE A 96 0.19 13.49 7.41
CA ILE A 96 0.06 13.04 8.80
C ILE A 96 -0.73 14.04 9.66
N GLU A 97 -0.58 15.33 9.43
CA GLU A 97 -1.34 16.36 10.15
C GLU A 97 -2.85 16.31 9.80
N LYS A 98 -3.19 16.01 8.55
CA LYS A 98 -4.56 15.76 8.14
C LYS A 98 -5.14 14.53 8.85
N ALA A 99 -4.38 13.43 8.90
CA ALA A 99 -4.78 12.20 9.59
C ALA A 99 -4.97 12.44 11.10
N ARG A 100 -4.08 13.19 11.75
CA ARG A 100 -4.17 13.58 13.16
C ARG A 100 -5.40 14.41 13.43
N PHE A 101 -5.71 15.37 12.59
CA PHE A 101 -6.93 16.16 12.70
C PHE A 101 -8.20 15.28 12.60
N ALA A 102 -8.26 14.38 11.61
CA ALA A 102 -9.41 13.50 11.45
C ALA A 102 -9.60 12.56 12.66
N LYS A 103 -8.50 12.03 13.22
CA LYS A 103 -8.50 11.28 14.49
C LYS A 103 -9.10 12.11 15.63
N GLU A 104 -8.63 13.35 15.80
CA GLU A 104 -9.11 14.26 16.87
C GLU A 104 -10.58 14.61 16.69
N ALA A 105 -11.01 14.95 15.47
CA ALA A 105 -12.39 15.26 15.15
C ALA A 105 -13.35 14.11 15.51
N LEU A 106 -12.92 12.87 15.30
CA LEU A 106 -13.66 11.65 15.61
C LEU A 106 -13.48 11.16 17.06
N GLY A 107 -12.60 11.78 17.85
CA GLY A 107 -12.32 11.38 19.24
C GLY A 107 -11.73 9.97 19.37
N LEU A 108 -10.99 9.49 18.39
CA LEU A 108 -10.42 8.14 18.38
C LEU A 108 -9.18 8.05 19.28
N ALA A 109 -9.23 7.19 20.29
CA ALA A 109 -8.10 6.93 21.20
C ALA A 109 -7.23 5.73 20.77
N ASN A 110 -7.76 4.87 19.90
CA ASN A 110 -7.19 3.58 19.50
C ASN A 110 -6.42 3.63 18.16
N VAL A 111 -6.11 4.80 17.65
CA VAL A 111 -5.20 5.00 16.51
C VAL A 111 -4.09 5.96 16.87
N GLU A 112 -2.86 5.63 16.48
CA GLU A 112 -1.68 6.49 16.57
C GLU A 112 -1.16 6.77 15.17
N PHE A 113 -0.84 8.04 14.88
CA PHE A 113 -0.21 8.46 13.63
C PHE A 113 1.22 8.91 13.88
N VAL A 114 2.17 8.18 13.29
CA VAL A 114 3.61 8.40 13.42
C VAL A 114 4.18 8.95 12.11
N GLN A 115 4.83 10.11 12.19
CA GLN A 115 5.58 10.61 11.04
C GLN A 115 6.91 9.88 10.96
N ASP A 116 7.05 9.02 9.96
CA ASP A 116 8.28 8.24 9.74
C ASP A 116 8.35 7.71 8.32
N ASP A 117 9.56 7.41 7.87
CA ASP A 117 9.79 6.70 6.62
C ASP A 117 9.51 5.20 6.81
N VAL A 118 8.74 4.62 5.92
CA VAL A 118 8.42 3.16 5.95
C VAL A 118 9.69 2.29 5.87
N ARG A 119 10.79 2.83 5.34
CA ARG A 119 12.10 2.18 5.31
C ARG A 119 12.72 2.00 6.70
N ASN A 120 12.21 2.68 7.73
CA ASN A 120 12.62 2.54 9.12
C ASN A 120 11.80 1.50 9.90
N LEU A 121 10.91 0.77 9.23
CA LEU A 121 10.10 -0.27 9.85
C LEU A 121 11.00 -1.34 10.48
N SER A 122 10.75 -1.65 11.76
CA SER A 122 11.38 -2.77 12.47
C SER A 122 10.53 -3.25 13.63
N ALA A 123 10.71 -4.50 14.03
CA ALA A 123 10.04 -5.06 15.20
C ALA A 123 10.51 -4.40 16.51
N GLU A 124 11.74 -3.93 16.57
CA GLU A 124 12.27 -3.19 17.72
C GLU A 124 11.52 -1.87 17.94
N LYS A 125 11.28 -1.12 16.87
CA LYS A 125 10.65 0.21 16.92
C LYS A 125 9.14 0.14 17.10
N TYR A 126 8.48 -0.74 16.37
CA TYR A 126 7.01 -0.76 16.26
C TYR A 126 6.36 -1.98 16.93
N GLY A 127 7.14 -3.00 17.29
CA GLY A 127 6.63 -4.28 17.75
C GLY A 127 6.04 -5.10 16.60
N THR A 128 5.08 -5.97 16.91
CA THR A 128 4.46 -6.86 15.94
C THR A 128 2.96 -6.63 15.82
N PHE A 129 2.38 -6.99 14.68
CA PHE A 129 1.00 -6.71 14.32
C PHE A 129 0.29 -7.98 13.83
N ASP A 130 -1.00 -8.06 14.08
CA ASP A 130 -1.83 -9.14 13.54
C ASP A 130 -2.04 -8.97 12.04
N VAL A 131 -2.20 -7.71 11.62
CA VAL A 131 -2.42 -7.31 10.22
C VAL A 131 -1.51 -6.16 9.85
N VAL A 132 -0.89 -6.22 8.68
CA VAL A 132 -0.13 -5.12 8.09
C VAL A 132 -0.77 -4.71 6.77
N LEU A 133 -1.12 -3.44 6.65
CA LEU A 133 -1.63 -2.86 5.41
C LEU A 133 -0.47 -2.23 4.62
N VAL A 134 -0.30 -2.67 3.38
CA VAL A 134 0.73 -2.22 2.43
C VAL A 134 0.01 -1.74 1.18
N LEU A 135 -0.64 -0.58 1.30
CA LEU A 135 -1.61 -0.11 0.33
C LEU A 135 -1.06 1.06 -0.47
N GLY A 136 -0.72 0.82 -1.74
CA GLY A 136 -0.31 1.89 -2.64
C GLY A 136 1.13 2.38 -2.47
N ILE A 137 2.00 1.67 -1.74
CA ILE A 137 3.36 2.11 -1.45
C ILE A 137 4.43 1.40 -2.29
N LEU A 138 4.25 0.13 -2.64
CA LEU A 138 5.33 -0.66 -3.25
C LEU A 138 5.83 -0.08 -4.58
N TYR A 139 4.93 0.44 -5.40
CA TYR A 139 5.29 1.05 -6.69
C TYR A 139 5.87 2.47 -6.56
N HIS A 140 6.04 2.98 -5.34
CA HIS A 140 6.74 4.23 -5.02
C HIS A 140 8.15 4.01 -4.45
N LEU A 141 8.59 2.76 -4.36
CA LEU A 141 9.93 2.43 -3.90
C LEU A 141 10.78 1.89 -5.06
N ASP A 142 12.06 2.26 -5.06
CA ASP A 142 13.03 1.62 -5.95
C ASP A 142 13.66 0.40 -5.27
N THR A 143 14.46 -0.31 -6.03
CA THR A 143 15.28 -1.42 -5.53
C THR A 143 16.62 -0.91 -4.99
N PRO A 144 17.12 -1.43 -3.86
CA PRO A 144 16.63 -2.61 -3.14
C PRO A 144 15.55 -2.34 -2.06
N ASP A 145 15.13 -1.09 -1.85
CA ASP A 145 14.28 -0.68 -0.72
C ASP A 145 12.94 -1.42 -0.66
N VAL A 146 12.33 -1.71 -1.82
CA VAL A 146 11.06 -2.44 -1.88
C VAL A 146 11.20 -3.88 -1.34
N PHE A 147 12.32 -4.55 -1.59
CA PHE A 147 12.62 -5.88 -1.04
C PHE A 147 12.84 -5.81 0.47
N HIS A 148 13.61 -4.83 0.92
CA HIS A 148 13.89 -4.61 2.34
C HIS A 148 12.59 -4.28 3.10
N LEU A 149 11.72 -3.45 2.54
CA LEU A 149 10.43 -3.15 3.15
C LEU A 149 9.60 -4.42 3.30
N MET A 150 9.43 -5.23 2.26
CA MET A 150 8.62 -6.45 2.34
C MET A 150 9.19 -7.48 3.32
N SER A 151 10.52 -7.59 3.43
CA SER A 151 11.16 -8.41 4.45
C SER A 151 10.81 -7.93 5.87
N ARG A 152 10.87 -6.63 6.13
CA ARG A 152 10.49 -6.02 7.42
C ARG A 152 8.99 -6.12 7.70
N VAL A 153 8.16 -5.98 6.67
CA VAL A 153 6.71 -6.25 6.79
C VAL A 153 6.47 -7.68 7.26
N SER A 154 7.17 -8.65 6.67
CA SER A 154 7.07 -10.04 7.10
C SER A 154 7.57 -10.26 8.54
N GLU A 155 8.62 -9.56 8.96
CA GLU A 155 9.17 -9.63 10.33
C GLU A 155 8.16 -9.13 11.38
N VAL A 156 7.51 -7.99 11.13
CA VAL A 156 6.56 -7.41 12.07
C VAL A 156 5.15 -8.03 11.99
N CYS A 157 4.85 -8.77 10.94
CA CYS A 157 3.55 -9.39 10.68
C CYS A 157 3.44 -10.76 11.34
N ARG A 158 2.44 -10.96 12.20
CA ARG A 158 2.14 -12.26 12.82
C ARG A 158 1.09 -13.07 12.08
N GLY A 159 0.10 -12.42 11.47
CA GLY A 159 -1.03 -13.06 10.82
C GLY A 159 -0.96 -12.96 9.29
N PHE A 160 -1.23 -11.79 8.75
CA PHE A 160 -1.21 -11.56 7.31
C PHE A 160 -0.99 -10.08 6.97
N ALA A 161 -0.50 -9.85 5.75
CA ALA A 161 -0.46 -8.53 5.16
C ALA A 161 -1.51 -8.43 4.03
N VAL A 162 -2.15 -7.27 3.91
CA VAL A 162 -2.96 -6.90 2.75
C VAL A 162 -2.10 -5.99 1.89
N VAL A 163 -1.75 -6.46 0.70
CA VAL A 163 -0.93 -5.73 -0.26
C VAL A 163 -1.82 -5.28 -1.41
N ASP A 164 -1.96 -3.97 -1.59
CA ASP A 164 -2.65 -3.41 -2.76
C ASP A 164 -1.67 -2.55 -3.54
N THR A 165 -1.42 -2.92 -4.80
CA THR A 165 -0.35 -2.30 -5.58
C THR A 165 -0.62 -2.32 -7.08
N LEU A 166 -0.05 -1.35 -7.77
CA LEU A 166 0.06 -1.41 -9.22
C LEU A 166 1.12 -2.43 -9.62
N THR A 167 0.92 -3.06 -10.75
CA THR A 167 1.86 -4.01 -11.35
C THR A 167 2.23 -3.59 -12.76
N SER A 168 3.39 -4.00 -13.21
CA SER A 168 3.79 -3.82 -14.60
C SER A 168 3.16 -4.89 -15.48
N THR A 169 2.52 -4.47 -16.55
CA THR A 169 2.07 -5.36 -17.63
C THR A 169 3.23 -5.72 -18.58
N TYR A 170 4.42 -5.15 -18.35
CA TYR A 170 5.60 -5.33 -19.20
C TYR A 170 6.81 -5.79 -18.38
N ALA A 171 7.47 -6.85 -18.82
CA ALA A 171 8.75 -7.30 -18.31
C ALA A 171 9.91 -6.59 -19.04
N ARG A 172 10.00 -5.25 -18.92
CA ARG A 172 10.98 -4.44 -19.66
C ARG A 172 12.35 -4.41 -19.00
N THR A 173 12.36 -4.47 -17.68
CA THR A 173 13.56 -4.35 -16.85
C THR A 173 13.58 -5.48 -15.86
N SER A 174 14.76 -6.00 -15.56
CA SER A 174 14.94 -6.94 -14.46
C SER A 174 15.89 -6.37 -13.43
N VAL A 175 15.75 -6.87 -12.21
CA VAL A 175 16.65 -6.59 -11.09
C VAL A 175 17.00 -7.90 -10.39
N GLU A 176 18.23 -7.98 -9.88
CA GLU A 176 18.71 -9.13 -9.13
C GLU A 176 18.59 -8.83 -7.63
N HIS A 177 18.02 -9.77 -6.89
CA HIS A 177 17.97 -9.71 -5.42
C HIS A 177 17.99 -11.13 -4.84
N GLY A 178 18.85 -11.38 -3.83
CA GLY A 178 18.94 -12.69 -3.18
C GLY A 178 19.28 -13.85 -4.13
N GLY A 179 20.00 -13.58 -5.24
CA GLY A 179 20.34 -14.57 -6.26
C GLY A 179 19.18 -14.95 -7.19
N LYS A 180 18.10 -14.17 -7.20
CA LYS A 180 16.90 -14.35 -8.06
C LYS A 180 16.66 -13.13 -8.91
N THR A 181 16.11 -13.33 -10.10
CA THR A 181 15.74 -12.28 -11.05
C THR A 181 14.26 -11.92 -10.89
N TYR A 182 13.97 -10.63 -10.77
CA TYR A 182 12.62 -10.08 -10.72
C TYR A 182 12.39 -9.13 -11.88
N TRP A 183 11.26 -9.28 -12.54
CA TRP A 183 10.90 -8.51 -13.72
C TRP A 183 9.89 -7.43 -13.39
N GLY A 184 10.00 -6.33 -14.11
CA GLY A 184 9.12 -5.19 -13.94
C GLY A 184 9.40 -4.06 -14.90
N HIS A 185 9.12 -2.87 -14.43
CA HIS A 185 9.39 -1.63 -15.14
C HIS A 185 9.75 -0.52 -14.13
N ARG A 186 10.70 0.34 -14.50
CA ARG A 186 11.06 1.54 -13.73
C ARG A 186 10.23 2.73 -14.19
N TRP A 187 9.77 3.52 -13.21
CA TRP A 187 9.00 4.73 -13.42
C TRP A 187 9.72 5.93 -12.83
N ALA A 188 9.58 7.08 -13.48
CA ALA A 188 10.00 8.35 -12.89
C ALA A 188 8.92 8.83 -11.91
N GLU A 189 9.30 9.09 -10.67
CA GLU A 189 8.42 9.60 -9.62
C GLU A 189 8.09 11.08 -9.79
N PHE A 190 9.03 11.83 -10.35
CA PHE A 190 8.90 13.27 -10.51
C PHE A 190 9.08 13.69 -11.97
N PRO A 191 8.51 14.84 -12.38
CA PRO A 191 8.86 15.47 -13.65
C PRO A 191 10.34 15.77 -13.74
N GLU A 192 10.91 15.72 -14.94
CA GLU A 192 12.29 16.10 -15.20
C GLU A 192 12.59 17.53 -14.71
N GLY A 193 13.71 17.70 -14.00
CA GLY A 193 14.12 18.97 -13.42
C GLY A 193 13.46 19.32 -12.07
N THR A 194 12.71 18.40 -11.45
CA THR A 194 12.20 18.61 -10.10
C THR A 194 13.37 18.71 -9.11
N THR A 195 13.43 19.81 -8.35
CA THR A 195 14.43 19.99 -7.30
C THR A 195 14.07 19.20 -6.05
N GLU A 196 15.04 18.89 -5.18
CA GLU A 196 14.80 18.21 -3.90
C GLU A 196 13.72 18.91 -3.06
N SER A 197 13.79 20.23 -2.94
CA SER A 197 12.77 21.01 -2.24
C SER A 197 11.41 21.03 -2.95
N GLY A 198 11.38 20.70 -4.24
CA GLY A 198 10.15 20.59 -5.05
C GLY A 198 9.43 19.27 -4.85
N LYS A 199 10.13 18.20 -4.47
CA LYS A 199 9.54 16.84 -4.30
C LYS A 199 8.42 16.83 -3.26
N SER A 200 8.54 17.60 -2.19
CA SER A 200 7.51 17.69 -1.13
C SER A 200 6.13 18.14 -1.62
N LYS A 201 6.06 18.84 -2.77
CA LYS A 201 4.80 19.32 -3.36
C LYS A 201 3.99 18.21 -4.07
N PHE A 202 4.61 17.06 -4.27
CA PHE A 202 3.97 15.91 -4.95
C PHE A 202 3.47 14.91 -3.92
N ALA A 203 2.29 15.16 -3.35
CA ALA A 203 1.71 14.34 -2.27
C ALA A 203 1.56 12.84 -2.60
N TRP A 204 1.53 12.49 -3.88
CA TRP A 204 1.33 11.14 -4.40
C TRP A 204 2.59 10.46 -4.94
N ALA A 205 3.73 11.13 -4.89
CA ALA A 205 5.00 10.57 -5.33
C ALA A 205 5.78 9.97 -4.15
N SER A 206 6.89 9.30 -4.43
CA SER A 206 7.82 8.86 -3.39
C SER A 206 8.32 10.03 -2.52
N LEU A 207 8.92 9.75 -1.37
CA LEU A 207 9.47 10.81 -0.51
C LEU A 207 10.67 11.50 -1.17
N ASP A 208 11.60 10.73 -1.69
CA ASP A 208 12.93 11.20 -2.10
C ASP A 208 13.51 10.51 -3.34
N ASN A 209 13.13 9.26 -3.64
CA ASN A 209 13.69 8.55 -4.80
C ASN A 209 13.10 9.05 -6.12
N ASP A 210 13.96 9.25 -7.11
CA ASP A 210 13.56 9.76 -8.44
C ASP A 210 12.89 8.68 -9.30
N MET A 211 13.21 7.44 -9.03
CA MET A 211 12.69 6.27 -9.75
C MET A 211 12.07 5.29 -8.79
N SER A 212 11.07 4.56 -9.25
CA SER A 212 10.48 3.42 -8.55
C SER A 212 10.44 2.18 -9.44
N PHE A 213 10.29 1.02 -8.83
CA PHE A 213 10.24 -0.27 -9.52
C PHE A 213 8.86 -0.91 -9.36
N CYS A 214 8.17 -1.06 -10.47
CA CYS A 214 6.87 -1.71 -10.53
C CYS A 214 7.04 -3.15 -11.04
N PHE A 215 6.72 -4.13 -10.21
CA PHE A 215 6.87 -5.55 -10.53
C PHE A 215 5.81 -6.04 -11.52
N THR A 216 6.16 -7.05 -12.33
CA THR A 216 5.14 -7.93 -12.94
C THR A 216 4.44 -8.74 -11.85
N VAL A 217 3.23 -9.24 -12.12
CA VAL A 217 2.49 -10.07 -11.15
C VAL A 217 3.30 -11.29 -10.68
N PRO A 218 3.93 -12.10 -11.57
CA PRO A 218 4.76 -13.21 -11.11
C PRO A 218 5.92 -12.80 -10.20
N SER A 219 6.62 -11.72 -10.55
CA SER A 219 7.74 -11.22 -9.73
C SER A 219 7.27 -10.65 -8.40
N LEU A 220 6.11 -9.99 -8.36
CA LEU A 220 5.49 -9.53 -7.11
C LEU A 220 5.16 -10.70 -6.18
N LEU A 221 4.54 -11.77 -6.71
CA LEU A 221 4.23 -12.99 -5.95
C LEU A 221 5.49 -13.64 -5.38
N ASN A 222 6.53 -13.79 -6.22
CA ASN A 222 7.80 -14.35 -5.79
C ASN A 222 8.45 -13.49 -4.70
N MET A 223 8.45 -12.17 -4.85
CA MET A 223 9.00 -11.24 -3.87
C MET A 223 8.27 -11.34 -2.52
N ILE A 224 6.94 -11.44 -2.51
CA ILE A 224 6.16 -11.61 -1.28
C ILE A 224 6.49 -12.94 -0.59
N LEU A 225 6.57 -14.05 -1.35
CA LEU A 225 6.94 -15.35 -0.80
C LEU A 225 8.38 -15.36 -0.27
N ASP A 226 9.31 -14.76 -1.00
CA ASP A 226 10.72 -14.66 -0.62
C ASP A 226 10.93 -13.77 0.62
N ALA A 227 10.03 -12.81 0.86
CA ALA A 227 10.00 -12.05 2.11
C ALA A 227 9.58 -12.88 3.33
N GLY A 228 9.09 -14.12 3.15
CA GLY A 228 8.76 -15.06 4.24
C GLY A 228 7.28 -15.22 4.55
N PHE A 229 6.40 -14.88 3.60
CA PHE A 229 5.00 -15.29 3.66
C PHE A 229 4.85 -16.71 3.09
N THR A 230 3.89 -17.49 3.62
CA THR A 230 3.71 -18.89 3.25
C THR A 230 2.74 -19.10 2.09
N SER A 231 1.84 -18.16 1.88
CA SER A 231 0.86 -18.19 0.80
C SER A 231 0.38 -16.80 0.44
N VAL A 232 0.00 -16.64 -0.83
CA VAL A 232 -0.53 -15.37 -1.36
C VAL A 232 -1.82 -15.68 -2.13
N TYR A 233 -2.86 -14.90 -1.88
CA TYR A 233 -4.16 -15.01 -2.53
C TYR A 233 -4.52 -13.68 -3.20
N GLU A 234 -4.96 -13.72 -4.44
CA GLU A 234 -5.54 -12.54 -5.09
C GLU A 234 -6.98 -12.32 -4.61
N VAL A 235 -7.30 -11.10 -4.19
CA VAL A 235 -8.61 -10.71 -3.71
C VAL A 235 -9.31 -9.84 -4.73
N LYS A 236 -10.44 -10.33 -5.27
CA LYS A 236 -11.24 -9.65 -6.30
C LYS A 236 -12.52 -9.02 -5.77
N HIS A 237 -13.05 -9.52 -4.67
CA HIS A 237 -14.29 -9.06 -4.07
C HIS A 237 -14.12 -8.67 -2.59
N PRO A 238 -14.93 -7.74 -2.09
CA PRO A 238 -15.81 -6.87 -2.87
C PRO A 238 -15.07 -6.09 -3.96
N SER A 239 -15.69 -5.96 -5.15
CA SER A 239 -15.11 -5.12 -6.21
C SER A 239 -15.25 -3.65 -5.81
N ASP A 240 -14.26 -2.85 -6.12
CA ASP A 240 -14.34 -1.41 -6.11
C ASP A 240 -14.76 -0.88 -7.48
N LEU A 241 -15.12 0.39 -7.54
CA LEU A 241 -15.58 1.02 -8.77
C LEU A 241 -14.43 1.34 -9.75
N THR A 242 -13.18 1.12 -9.34
CA THR A 242 -11.99 1.42 -10.15
C THR A 242 -11.55 0.16 -10.87
N ASN A 243 -11.82 0.07 -12.16
CA ASN A 243 -11.40 -1.03 -13.03
C ASN A 243 -9.95 -0.84 -13.51
N TYR A 244 -8.99 -0.69 -12.60
CA TYR A 244 -7.59 -0.74 -12.98
C TYR A 244 -7.19 -2.19 -13.28
N GLN A 245 -6.87 -2.48 -14.53
CA GLN A 245 -6.47 -3.83 -14.97
C GLN A 245 -5.10 -4.26 -14.44
N ASP A 246 -4.30 -3.31 -13.96
CA ASP A 246 -2.94 -3.51 -13.48
C ASP A 246 -2.79 -3.27 -11.97
N ARG A 247 -3.90 -3.09 -11.22
CA ARG A 247 -3.92 -2.98 -9.77
C ARG A 247 -4.45 -4.26 -9.14
N TYR A 248 -3.70 -4.79 -8.19
CA TYR A 248 -3.98 -6.06 -7.52
C TYR A 248 -4.02 -5.86 -6.02
N THR A 249 -5.07 -6.42 -5.40
CA THR A 249 -5.15 -6.59 -3.95
C THR A 249 -4.81 -8.05 -3.64
N MET A 250 -3.82 -8.26 -2.78
CA MET A 250 -3.36 -9.58 -2.38
C MET A 250 -3.40 -9.74 -0.87
N LEU A 251 -3.78 -10.93 -0.42
CA LEU A 251 -3.67 -11.37 0.96
C LEU A 251 -2.42 -12.26 1.08
N ALA A 252 -1.39 -11.78 1.76
CA ALA A 252 -0.15 -12.51 2.03
C ALA A 252 -0.19 -13.06 3.46
N ARG A 253 -0.22 -14.39 3.63
CA ARG A 253 -0.35 -15.03 4.95
C ARG A 253 0.97 -15.49 5.51
N LYS A 254 1.13 -15.27 6.82
CA LYS A 254 2.14 -15.95 7.64
C LYS A 254 1.59 -17.28 8.12
N GLY A 255 2.39 -18.30 8.10
CA GLY A 255 1.99 -19.62 8.57
C GLY A 255 3.16 -20.60 8.57
N THR A 256 2.87 -21.84 8.87
CA THR A 256 3.83 -22.94 8.74
C THR A 256 3.49 -23.73 7.47
N PRO A 257 4.45 -23.95 6.56
CA PRO A 257 4.24 -24.81 5.42
C PRO A 257 3.81 -26.20 5.86
N LEU A 258 2.75 -26.73 5.24
CA LEU A 258 2.25 -28.05 5.56
C LEU A 258 3.08 -29.12 4.81
N PRO A 259 3.49 -30.22 5.48
CA PRO A 259 4.18 -31.32 4.82
C PRO A 259 3.21 -32.12 3.93
N LEU A 260 3.73 -32.65 2.83
CA LEU A 260 3.01 -33.58 1.98
C LEU A 260 3.10 -34.99 2.56
N LEU A 261 2.11 -35.43 3.32
CA LEU A 261 2.12 -36.74 4.01
C LEU A 261 2.07 -37.92 3.04
N SER A 262 1.44 -37.74 1.88
CA SER A 262 1.38 -38.77 0.81
C SER A 262 2.64 -38.78 -0.08
N GLN A 263 3.46 -37.75 -0.04
CA GLN A 263 4.68 -37.58 -0.81
C GLN A 263 5.76 -36.90 0.05
N PRO A 264 6.22 -37.55 1.12
CA PRO A 264 7.09 -36.91 2.11
C PRO A 264 8.45 -36.49 1.55
N ASP A 265 8.95 -37.19 0.53
CA ASP A 265 10.15 -36.86 -0.24
C ASP A 265 10.06 -35.54 -1.01
N ARG A 266 8.84 -35.08 -1.29
CA ARG A 266 8.57 -33.80 -1.98
C ARG A 266 8.29 -32.64 -1.03
N SER A 267 8.04 -32.89 0.23
CA SER A 267 7.69 -31.85 1.23
C SER A 267 8.80 -30.82 1.44
N GLY A 268 10.07 -31.18 1.23
CA GLY A 268 11.22 -30.31 1.38
C GLY A 268 11.70 -29.67 0.08
N LEU A 269 11.01 -29.88 -1.04
CA LEU A 269 11.40 -29.23 -2.29
C LEU A 269 11.13 -27.73 -2.22
N PRO A 270 12.06 -26.91 -2.74
CA PRO A 270 11.85 -25.48 -2.80
C PRO A 270 10.61 -25.17 -3.67
N VAL A 271 9.85 -24.15 -3.26
CA VAL A 271 8.77 -23.61 -4.09
C VAL A 271 9.39 -23.12 -5.39
N THR A 272 8.96 -23.68 -6.51
CA THR A 272 9.44 -23.26 -7.81
C THR A 272 8.93 -21.84 -8.09
N PRO A 273 9.82 -20.86 -8.26
CA PRO A 273 9.37 -19.53 -8.65
C PRO A 273 8.71 -19.61 -10.02
N TRP A 274 7.81 -18.68 -10.30
CA TRP A 274 7.25 -18.57 -11.64
C TRP A 274 8.37 -18.39 -12.65
N PRO A 275 8.41 -19.17 -13.74
CA PRO A 275 9.49 -19.10 -14.70
C PRO A 275 9.59 -17.71 -15.33
N GLU A 276 10.81 -17.23 -15.58
CA GLU A 276 11.05 -15.94 -16.26
C GLU A 276 10.31 -15.80 -17.58
N GLU A 277 10.24 -16.89 -18.35
CA GLU A 277 9.54 -16.92 -19.63
C GLU A 277 8.03 -16.71 -19.48
N GLU A 278 7.42 -17.20 -18.39
CA GLU A 278 6.01 -16.93 -18.09
C GLU A 278 5.81 -15.50 -17.58
N ALA A 279 6.75 -14.94 -16.83
CA ALA A 279 6.71 -13.53 -16.43
C ALA A 279 6.74 -12.61 -17.65
N ARG A 280 7.55 -12.95 -18.65
CA ARG A 280 7.58 -12.24 -19.96
C ARG A 280 6.29 -12.44 -20.73
N ARG A 281 5.71 -13.64 -20.71
CA ARG A 281 4.53 -14.00 -21.50
C ARG A 281 3.22 -13.44 -20.93
N VAL A 282 3.10 -13.31 -19.61
CA VAL A 282 1.93 -12.69 -18.97
C VAL A 282 1.87 -11.19 -19.26
N GLY A 283 3.03 -10.53 -19.49
CA GLY A 283 3.08 -9.15 -20.02
C GLY A 283 2.81 -9.02 -21.52
N ALA A 284 2.87 -10.12 -22.29
CA ALA A 284 2.80 -10.06 -23.77
C ALA A 284 1.41 -9.73 -24.36
N PRO A 285 0.26 -10.20 -23.82
CA PRO A 285 -1.06 -9.93 -24.40
C PRO A 285 -1.49 -8.46 -24.27
N PHE A 286 -0.90 -7.72 -23.36
CA PHE A 286 -1.20 -6.31 -23.10
C PHE A 286 -0.21 -5.35 -23.75
N ASN A 287 0.72 -5.87 -24.55
CA ASN A 287 1.71 -5.11 -25.30
C ASN A 287 1.09 -4.38 -26.50
N LYS A 288 0.21 -3.43 -26.25
CA LYS A 288 0.22 -2.26 -27.10
C LYS A 288 1.45 -1.46 -26.71
N GLU A 289 2.42 -1.32 -27.61
CA GLU A 289 3.50 -0.35 -27.39
C GLU A 289 2.88 0.96 -26.96
N PRO A 290 3.41 1.61 -25.90
CA PRO A 290 2.95 2.94 -25.56
C PRO A 290 3.13 3.80 -26.81
N GLU A 291 2.05 4.45 -27.22
CA GLU A 291 2.07 5.42 -28.32
C GLU A 291 3.25 6.36 -28.10
N ALA A 292 3.95 6.64 -29.21
CA ALA A 292 5.23 7.30 -29.26
C ALA A 292 5.34 8.55 -28.37
N GLU A 293 6.49 8.67 -27.72
CA GLU A 293 7.22 9.85 -27.22
C GLU A 293 6.48 11.08 -26.66
N GLY A 294 5.19 11.30 -26.94
CA GLY A 294 4.44 12.47 -26.45
C GLY A 294 4.06 12.42 -24.97
N ASP A 295 4.00 11.23 -24.37
CA ASP A 295 3.45 11.01 -23.03
C ASP A 295 4.54 10.83 -21.94
N LYS A 296 5.81 10.88 -22.32
CA LYS A 296 6.97 10.69 -21.42
C LYS A 296 7.11 11.79 -20.35
N LYS A 297 6.38 12.91 -20.47
CA LYS A 297 6.53 14.09 -19.58
C LYS A 297 5.58 14.12 -18.40
N ARG A 298 4.66 13.15 -18.24
CA ARG A 298 3.74 13.11 -17.11
C ARG A 298 4.11 12.01 -16.16
N PRO A 299 4.16 12.27 -14.82
CA PRO A 299 4.33 11.23 -13.82
C PRO A 299 3.28 10.14 -14.01
N PHE A 300 3.66 8.89 -13.76
CA PHE A 300 2.82 7.71 -13.97
C PHE A 300 1.40 7.84 -13.36
N TRP A 301 1.31 8.35 -12.14
CA TRP A 301 0.05 8.56 -11.41
C TRP A 301 -0.85 9.68 -11.99
N ARG A 302 -0.34 10.51 -12.93
CA ARG A 302 -1.12 11.52 -13.69
C ARG A 302 -1.53 11.07 -15.08
N ARG A 303 -1.18 9.87 -15.50
CA ARG A 303 -1.52 9.33 -16.82
C ARG A 303 -2.87 8.64 -16.89
N ARG A 304 -3.62 8.65 -15.78
CA ARG A 304 -4.93 8.00 -15.61
C ARG A 304 -5.98 9.00 -15.18
#